data_4720e7702f10e519d12ec60f378a3362
#
_entry.id   4720e7702f10e519d12ec60f378a3362
#
_cell.length_a   1.000
_cell.length_b   1.000
_cell.length_c   1.000
_cell.angle_alpha   90.00
_cell.angle_beta   90.00
_cell.angle_gamma   90.00
#
_symmetry.space_group_name_H-M   'P 1'
#
loop_
_entity.id
_entity.type
_entity.pdbx_description
1 polymer ?
#
loop_
_entity_poly.entity_id
_entity_poly.type
_entity_poly.pdbx_seq_one_letter_code
_entity_poly.pdbx_strand_id
1 'polypeptide(L)'
;MGCWYMAESEFNLGYFFTTIKPVAWIDYSALKNNGTKQPEVFKKTSFKAREIKRNVQPETKAEIEKFKSWMQQKRFSDNTIKTYIHQLEIFFGYYHDKKPKEIAVTDITTFNNELILKHNLSATFQNQTISALKRFYGAMYNRDLETEHIERPRKAHTLPKVMSKKELQTFFENIKNAKHTMAFETIYAYGLRRGELLNLKLNHIDTKRGMLSVINAKGKKDRSLPISKRWLEKVKAYYHMYKPETYFIEGQYPGKSIAAASLQQVFENTLKKSNITKPYTIHCLRHSFATHLLESGTDLRYIQELLGHKSSKTTEIYTHVSNESLKNIKNPFDDLEI
;
A
#
# COMPACT_ATOMS: atom_id res chain seq x y z
N MET A 1 37.94 31.19 23.53
CA MET A 1 36.57 31.31 23.06
C MET A 1 36.05 29.90 22.82
N GLY A 2 34.99 29.51 23.52
CA GLY A 2 34.37 28.17 23.30
C GLY A 2 33.49 28.21 22.03
N CYS A 3 33.69 27.27 21.15
CA CYS A 3 32.83 27.13 19.97
C CYS A 3 31.84 25.96 20.22
N TRP A 4 30.63 26.19 19.82
CA TRP A 4 29.61 25.15 19.84
C TRP A 4 29.45 24.59 18.42
N TYR A 5 29.38 23.24 18.27
CA TYR A 5 29.00 22.63 17.01
C TYR A 5 27.88 21.66 17.22
N MET A 6 27.10 21.52 16.15
CA MET A 6 26.02 20.56 16.04
C MET A 6 26.29 19.72 14.78
N ALA A 7 26.02 18.41 14.84
CA ALA A 7 26.17 17.54 13.69
C ALA A 7 25.19 17.96 12.59
N GLU A 8 25.65 17.97 11.34
CA GLU A 8 24.84 18.41 10.19
C GLU A 8 23.55 17.58 10.01
N SER A 9 23.58 16.31 10.42
CA SER A 9 22.43 15.41 10.43
C SER A 9 21.32 15.77 11.41
N GLU A 10 21.65 16.53 12.47
CA GLU A 10 20.73 16.93 13.54
C GLU A 10 20.33 18.40 13.44
N PHE A 11 20.96 19.15 12.53
CA PHE A 11 20.75 20.58 12.40
C PHE A 11 19.51 20.94 11.59
N ASN A 12 18.52 21.52 12.23
CA ASN A 12 17.36 22.10 11.56
C ASN A 12 17.40 23.62 11.63
N LEU A 13 17.71 24.27 10.50
CA LEU A 13 17.87 25.70 10.37
C LEU A 13 16.63 26.48 10.82
N GLY A 14 15.44 25.99 10.52
CA GLY A 14 14.18 26.64 10.91
C GLY A 14 13.97 26.60 12.42
N TYR A 15 14.21 25.47 13.05
CA TYR A 15 14.14 25.32 14.50
C TYR A 15 15.20 26.17 15.23
N PHE A 16 16.41 26.20 14.69
CA PHE A 16 17.48 27.00 15.20
C PHE A 16 17.12 28.50 15.22
N PHE A 17 16.59 29.04 14.12
CA PHE A 17 16.21 30.46 14.08
C PHE A 17 15.00 30.78 14.97
N THR A 18 14.02 29.91 15.07
CA THR A 18 12.86 30.15 15.95
C THR A 18 13.24 30.16 17.42
N THR A 19 14.21 29.33 17.81
CA THR A 19 14.63 29.18 19.21
C THR A 19 15.63 30.29 19.65
N ILE A 20 16.57 30.65 18.79
CA ILE A 20 17.69 31.53 19.17
C ILE A 20 17.42 32.99 18.82
N LYS A 21 16.67 33.28 17.76
CA LYS A 21 16.38 34.68 17.35
C LYS A 21 15.75 35.56 18.44
N PRO A 22 14.93 35.06 19.37
CA PRO A 22 14.39 35.85 20.47
C PRO A 22 15.42 36.25 21.54
N VAL A 23 16.53 35.49 21.65
CA VAL A 23 17.51 35.62 22.76
C VAL A 23 18.90 36.06 22.31
N ALA A 24 19.21 35.98 21.02
CA ALA A 24 20.52 36.38 20.49
C ALA A 24 20.41 36.94 19.07
N TRP A 25 21.28 37.93 18.76
CA TRP A 25 21.48 38.37 17.38
C TRP A 25 22.43 37.39 16.67
N ILE A 26 22.06 36.93 15.49
CA ILE A 26 22.84 35.95 14.74
C ILE A 26 23.26 36.59 13.43
N ASP A 27 24.56 36.64 13.17
CA ASP A 27 25.11 36.98 11.86
C ASP A 27 25.20 35.68 11.00
N TYR A 28 24.31 35.58 10.03
CA TYR A 28 24.26 34.50 9.07
C TYR A 28 24.73 34.92 7.67
N SER A 29 25.41 36.04 7.54
CA SER A 29 25.92 36.54 6.26
C SER A 29 26.85 35.56 5.57
N ALA A 30 27.63 34.79 6.33
CA ALA A 30 28.51 33.75 5.84
C ALA A 30 27.74 32.58 5.22
N LEU A 31 26.52 32.25 5.71
CA LEU A 31 25.68 31.21 5.15
C LEU A 31 25.02 31.62 3.82
N LYS A 32 24.86 32.93 3.58
CA LYS A 32 24.32 33.44 2.31
C LYS A 32 25.38 33.45 1.19
N ASN A 33 26.66 33.56 1.54
CA ASN A 33 27.75 33.65 0.56
C ASN A 33 28.41 32.34 0.23
N ASN A 34 28.23 31.31 1.05
CA ASN A 34 28.53 29.97 0.62
C ASN A 34 27.40 29.58 -0.35
N GLY A 35 27.66 29.87 -1.64
CA GLY A 35 26.95 29.18 -2.69
C GLY A 35 27.08 27.68 -2.36
N THR A 36 26.16 27.18 -1.57
CA THR A 36 25.93 25.78 -1.45
C THR A 36 25.78 25.33 -2.91
N LYS A 37 26.79 24.69 -3.48
CA LYS A 37 26.56 23.70 -4.51
C LYS A 37 25.41 22.91 -3.91
N GLN A 38 24.19 23.23 -4.33
CA GLN A 38 23.07 22.35 -4.07
C GLN A 38 23.64 20.98 -4.41
N PRO A 39 23.59 19.98 -3.49
CA PRO A 39 24.01 18.64 -3.83
C PRO A 39 23.37 18.44 -5.18
N GLU A 40 24.18 18.18 -6.24
CA GLU A 40 23.69 18.07 -7.60
C GLU A 40 22.39 17.28 -7.46
N VAL A 41 21.27 17.97 -7.61
CA VAL A 41 19.98 17.30 -7.71
C VAL A 41 20.18 16.48 -8.95
N PHE A 42 20.59 15.23 -8.74
CA PHE A 42 20.70 14.25 -9.79
C PHE A 42 19.40 14.41 -10.53
N LYS A 43 19.45 15.09 -11.68
CA LYS A 43 18.28 15.26 -12.55
C LYS A 43 17.76 13.83 -12.67
N LYS A 44 16.62 13.55 -12.04
CA LYS A 44 15.98 12.26 -12.13
C LYS A 44 15.86 11.98 -13.61
N THR A 45 16.83 11.26 -14.17
CA THR A 45 16.72 10.77 -15.53
C THR A 45 15.46 9.91 -15.45
N SER A 46 14.39 10.40 -16.05
CA SER A 46 13.08 9.77 -15.93
C SER A 46 13.23 8.36 -16.49
N PHE A 47 13.13 7.37 -15.61
CA PHE A 47 13.15 5.97 -15.99
C PHE A 47 12.02 5.72 -17.00
N LYS A 48 12.37 5.48 -18.26
CA LYS A 48 11.44 5.31 -19.35
C LYS A 48 11.20 3.82 -19.65
N ALA A 49 10.51 3.14 -18.75
CA ALA A 49 10.16 1.73 -18.88
C ALA A 49 9.59 1.36 -20.27
N ARG A 50 8.83 2.27 -20.91
CA ARG A 50 8.24 2.02 -22.23
C ARG A 50 9.27 1.89 -23.33
N GLU A 51 10.35 2.66 -23.28
CA GLU A 51 11.44 2.60 -24.27
C GLU A 51 12.19 1.28 -24.13
N ILE A 52 12.57 0.91 -22.90
CA ILE A 52 13.28 -0.34 -22.64
C ILE A 52 12.47 -1.55 -23.11
N LYS A 53 11.18 -1.60 -22.84
CA LYS A 53 10.29 -2.70 -23.26
C LYS A 53 10.20 -2.89 -24.77
N ARG A 54 10.39 -1.85 -25.57
CA ARG A 54 10.37 -1.95 -27.03
C ARG A 54 11.53 -2.76 -27.58
N ASN A 55 12.62 -2.84 -26.83
CA ASN A 55 13.84 -3.52 -27.24
C ASN A 55 13.78 -5.05 -27.05
N VAL A 56 12.74 -5.58 -26.40
CA VAL A 56 12.62 -7.03 -26.19
C VAL A 56 12.56 -7.76 -27.51
N GLN A 57 13.47 -8.69 -27.72
CA GLN A 57 13.55 -9.50 -28.96
C GLN A 57 12.29 -10.33 -29.20
N PRO A 58 11.87 -10.56 -30.44
CA PRO A 58 10.66 -11.32 -30.77
C PRO A 58 10.64 -12.73 -30.14
N GLU A 59 11.78 -13.43 -30.15
CA GLU A 59 11.93 -14.77 -29.55
C GLU A 59 11.67 -14.73 -28.06
N THR A 60 12.26 -13.76 -27.36
CA THR A 60 12.06 -13.56 -25.90
C THR A 60 10.61 -13.17 -25.57
N LYS A 61 9.97 -12.36 -26.43
CA LYS A 61 8.53 -12.05 -26.27
C LYS A 61 7.67 -13.32 -26.35
N ALA A 62 7.99 -14.20 -27.29
CA ALA A 62 7.27 -15.48 -27.40
C ALA A 62 7.43 -16.35 -26.15
N GLU A 63 8.61 -16.36 -25.53
CA GLU A 63 8.84 -17.07 -24.26
C GLU A 63 8.07 -16.42 -23.09
N ILE A 64 8.03 -15.10 -23.03
CA ILE A 64 7.25 -14.36 -22.02
C ILE A 64 5.75 -14.68 -22.18
N GLU A 65 5.21 -14.76 -23.40
CA GLU A 65 3.80 -15.15 -23.60
C GLU A 65 3.54 -16.61 -23.23
N LYS A 66 4.46 -17.54 -23.48
CA LYS A 66 4.38 -18.92 -22.97
C LYS A 66 4.34 -18.93 -21.44
N PHE A 67 5.19 -18.16 -20.78
CA PHE A 67 5.19 -18.02 -19.33
C PHE A 67 3.87 -17.44 -18.80
N LYS A 68 3.32 -16.43 -19.47
CA LYS A 68 2.02 -15.86 -19.15
C LYS A 68 0.91 -16.91 -19.20
N SER A 69 0.87 -17.74 -20.27
CA SER A 69 -0.09 -18.84 -20.40
C SER A 69 0.09 -19.86 -19.29
N TRP A 70 1.34 -20.20 -18.94
CA TRP A 70 1.63 -21.08 -17.81
C TRP A 70 1.13 -20.51 -16.48
N MET A 71 1.32 -19.21 -16.23
CA MET A 71 0.80 -18.55 -15.03
C MET A 71 -0.74 -18.60 -14.98
N GLN A 72 -1.42 -18.42 -16.12
CA GLN A 72 -2.87 -18.52 -16.23
C GLN A 72 -3.35 -19.95 -15.89
N GLN A 73 -2.71 -20.99 -16.43
CA GLN A 73 -3.00 -22.40 -16.11
C GLN A 73 -2.80 -22.68 -14.61
N LYS A 74 -1.79 -22.10 -14.00
CA LYS A 74 -1.53 -22.18 -12.54
C LYS A 74 -2.45 -21.27 -11.71
N ARG A 75 -3.41 -20.57 -12.33
CA ARG A 75 -4.40 -19.69 -11.71
C ARG A 75 -3.79 -18.58 -10.85
N PHE A 76 -2.70 -17.98 -11.31
CA PHE A 76 -2.19 -16.75 -10.71
C PHE A 76 -3.20 -15.60 -10.91
N SER A 77 -3.23 -14.65 -9.98
CA SER A 77 -4.09 -13.47 -10.15
C SER A 77 -3.62 -12.61 -11.33
N ASP A 78 -4.58 -11.97 -12.04
CA ASP A 78 -4.29 -11.08 -13.16
C ASP A 78 -3.28 -9.99 -12.81
N ASN A 79 -3.38 -9.44 -11.59
CA ASN A 79 -2.41 -8.43 -11.13
C ASN A 79 -1.00 -9.01 -10.97
N THR A 80 -0.87 -10.26 -10.50
CA THR A 80 0.44 -10.92 -10.38
C THR A 80 1.02 -11.17 -11.78
N ILE A 81 0.18 -11.67 -12.70
CA ILE A 81 0.57 -11.91 -14.09
C ILE A 81 1.04 -10.60 -14.72
N LYS A 82 0.24 -9.54 -14.68
CA LYS A 82 0.59 -8.22 -15.22
C LYS A 82 1.90 -7.69 -14.64
N THR A 83 2.08 -7.84 -13.32
CA THR A 83 3.30 -7.37 -12.65
C THR A 83 4.52 -8.15 -13.11
N TYR A 84 4.44 -9.48 -13.16
CA TYR A 84 5.59 -10.31 -13.52
C TYR A 84 5.96 -10.13 -15.00
N ILE A 85 4.98 -10.11 -15.89
CA ILE A 85 5.22 -9.83 -17.31
C ILE A 85 5.87 -8.45 -17.48
N HIS A 86 5.36 -7.42 -16.79
CA HIS A 86 5.95 -6.09 -16.83
C HIS A 86 7.43 -6.06 -16.38
N GLN A 87 7.77 -6.79 -15.32
CA GLN A 87 9.15 -6.86 -14.83
C GLN A 87 10.06 -7.61 -15.81
N LEU A 88 9.58 -8.72 -16.39
CA LEU A 88 10.34 -9.47 -17.39
C LEU A 88 10.59 -8.67 -18.66
N GLU A 89 9.58 -7.94 -19.15
CA GLU A 89 9.75 -7.08 -20.33
C GLU A 89 10.78 -5.96 -20.09
N ILE A 90 10.87 -5.41 -18.88
CA ILE A 90 11.89 -4.41 -18.56
C ILE A 90 13.27 -5.08 -18.48
N PHE A 91 13.37 -6.22 -17.81
CA PHE A 91 14.64 -6.92 -17.63
C PHE A 91 15.22 -7.39 -18.97
N PHE A 92 14.43 -8.07 -19.78
CA PHE A 92 14.87 -8.54 -21.10
C PHE A 92 14.96 -7.44 -22.16
N GLY A 93 14.27 -6.33 -21.97
CA GLY A 93 14.46 -5.16 -22.81
C GLY A 93 15.77 -4.42 -22.51
N TYR A 94 16.24 -4.50 -21.25
CA TYR A 94 17.57 -4.01 -20.85
C TYR A 94 18.68 -4.90 -21.43
N TYR A 95 18.51 -6.24 -21.35
CA TYR A 95 19.40 -7.24 -21.95
C TYR A 95 18.90 -7.71 -23.32
N HIS A 96 18.62 -6.77 -24.21
CA HIS A 96 18.11 -7.08 -25.56
C HIS A 96 19.13 -7.80 -26.45
N ASP A 97 20.40 -7.75 -26.11
CA ASP A 97 21.53 -8.42 -26.74
C ASP A 97 21.76 -9.86 -26.28
N LYS A 98 21.10 -10.29 -25.18
CA LYS A 98 21.24 -11.62 -24.60
C LYS A 98 19.97 -12.44 -24.73
N LYS A 99 20.12 -13.73 -25.03
CA LYS A 99 19.01 -14.68 -24.95
C LYS A 99 18.70 -15.04 -23.50
N PRO A 100 17.45 -15.37 -23.15
CA PRO A 100 17.09 -15.76 -21.77
C PRO A 100 17.96 -16.87 -21.18
N LYS A 101 18.42 -17.84 -22.01
CA LYS A 101 19.30 -18.94 -21.57
C LYS A 101 20.68 -18.47 -21.13
N GLU A 102 21.17 -17.38 -21.66
CA GLU A 102 22.51 -16.83 -21.45
C GLU A 102 22.60 -15.96 -20.20
N ILE A 103 21.47 -15.61 -19.60
CA ILE A 103 21.41 -14.77 -18.42
C ILE A 103 22.00 -15.53 -17.21
N ALA A 104 22.97 -14.89 -16.57
CA ALA A 104 23.59 -15.36 -15.34
C ALA A 104 23.10 -14.59 -14.11
N VAL A 105 23.41 -15.08 -12.91
CA VAL A 105 23.10 -14.37 -11.65
C VAL A 105 23.80 -13.01 -11.58
N THR A 106 24.99 -12.92 -12.12
CA THR A 106 25.75 -11.66 -12.26
C THR A 106 25.01 -10.60 -13.06
N ASP A 107 24.27 -10.98 -14.11
CA ASP A 107 23.46 -10.04 -14.89
C ASP A 107 22.34 -9.44 -14.05
N ILE A 108 21.74 -10.23 -13.15
CA ILE A 108 20.69 -9.73 -12.25
C ILE A 108 21.28 -8.73 -11.26
N THR A 109 22.47 -8.98 -10.77
CA THR A 109 23.20 -8.07 -9.86
C THR A 109 23.55 -6.78 -10.59
N THR A 110 24.06 -6.88 -11.81
CA THR A 110 24.35 -5.71 -12.67
C THR A 110 23.09 -4.90 -12.96
N PHE A 111 21.98 -5.55 -13.31
CA PHE A 111 20.69 -4.89 -13.51
C PHE A 111 20.24 -4.13 -12.25
N ASN A 112 20.39 -4.73 -11.07
CA ASN A 112 20.06 -4.05 -9.83
C ASN A 112 20.90 -2.79 -9.63
N ASN A 113 22.19 -2.85 -9.88
CA ASN A 113 23.12 -1.74 -9.68
C ASN A 113 22.92 -0.65 -10.76
N GLU A 114 22.94 -1.04 -12.04
CA GLU A 114 22.96 -0.10 -13.15
C GLU A 114 21.58 0.49 -13.48
N LEU A 115 20.50 -0.26 -13.25
CA LEU A 115 19.17 0.24 -13.54
C LEU A 115 18.42 0.65 -12.27
N ILE A 116 18.32 -0.26 -11.28
CA ILE A 116 17.42 -0.06 -10.14
C ILE A 116 18.01 1.01 -9.21
N LEU A 117 19.26 0.87 -8.78
CA LEU A 117 19.88 1.82 -7.86
C LEU A 117 20.18 3.15 -8.55
N LYS A 118 20.73 3.14 -9.75
CA LYS A 118 21.07 4.37 -10.50
C LYS A 118 19.84 5.24 -10.80
N HIS A 119 18.68 4.63 -11.07
CA HIS A 119 17.42 5.35 -11.28
C HIS A 119 16.57 5.50 -10.00
N ASN A 120 17.11 5.10 -8.84
CA ASN A 120 16.43 5.17 -7.54
C ASN A 120 15.03 4.52 -7.57
N LEU A 121 14.92 3.34 -8.20
CA LEU A 121 13.70 2.58 -8.24
C LEU A 121 13.42 1.94 -6.87
N SER A 122 12.14 1.68 -6.57
CA SER A 122 11.76 1.22 -5.24
C SER A 122 12.25 -0.20 -4.93
N ALA A 123 12.50 -0.48 -3.64
CA ALA A 123 12.78 -1.83 -3.14
C ALA A 123 11.68 -2.84 -3.53
N THR A 124 10.44 -2.38 -3.68
CA THR A 124 9.34 -3.21 -4.17
C THR A 124 9.55 -3.61 -5.62
N PHE A 125 10.01 -2.68 -6.47
CA PHE A 125 10.34 -2.97 -7.87
C PHE A 125 11.42 -4.05 -7.96
N GLN A 126 12.53 -3.88 -7.22
CA GLN A 126 13.62 -4.86 -7.16
C GLN A 126 13.13 -6.25 -6.73
N ASN A 127 12.37 -6.33 -5.64
CA ASN A 127 11.83 -7.59 -5.15
C ASN A 127 10.85 -8.26 -6.14
N GLN A 128 10.07 -7.46 -6.88
CA GLN A 128 9.17 -7.97 -7.92
C GLN A 128 9.94 -8.51 -9.11
N THR A 129 11.01 -7.82 -9.55
CA THR A 129 11.87 -8.29 -10.64
C THR A 129 12.53 -9.63 -10.29
N ILE A 130 13.17 -9.73 -9.12
CA ILE A 130 13.79 -10.97 -8.66
C ILE A 130 12.76 -12.11 -8.58
N SER A 131 11.56 -11.83 -8.07
CA SER A 131 10.51 -12.84 -7.96
C SER A 131 9.96 -13.28 -9.31
N ALA A 132 9.84 -12.36 -10.29
CA ALA A 132 9.42 -12.67 -11.65
C ALA A 132 10.46 -13.54 -12.36
N LEU A 133 11.75 -13.18 -12.26
CA LEU A 133 12.85 -13.95 -12.84
C LEU A 133 12.92 -15.36 -12.26
N LYS A 134 12.89 -15.49 -10.92
CA LYS A 134 12.89 -16.81 -10.27
C LYS A 134 11.77 -17.70 -10.79
N ARG A 135 10.56 -17.14 -10.92
CA ARG A 135 9.41 -17.90 -11.44
C ARG A 135 9.53 -18.23 -12.93
N PHE A 136 10.03 -17.30 -13.72
CA PHE A 136 10.23 -17.49 -15.16
C PHE A 136 11.23 -18.61 -15.42
N TYR A 137 12.41 -18.55 -14.79
CA TYR A 137 13.45 -19.57 -15.01
C TYR A 137 13.05 -20.93 -14.44
N GLY A 138 12.38 -20.99 -13.29
CA GLY A 138 11.85 -22.24 -12.76
C GLY A 138 10.79 -22.88 -13.66
N ALA A 139 9.91 -22.07 -14.28
CA ALA A 139 8.83 -22.57 -15.11
C ALA A 139 9.27 -22.93 -16.54
N MET A 140 10.13 -22.11 -17.15
CA MET A 140 10.51 -22.24 -18.58
C MET A 140 11.76 -23.09 -18.79
N TYR A 141 12.66 -23.12 -17.83
CA TYR A 141 13.96 -23.76 -17.97
C TYR A 141 14.27 -24.81 -16.92
N ASN A 142 13.33 -25.06 -15.97
CA ASN A 142 13.56 -25.93 -14.81
C ASN A 142 14.87 -25.58 -14.06
N ARG A 143 15.22 -24.30 -14.08
CA ARG A 143 16.44 -23.74 -13.50
C ARG A 143 16.09 -22.95 -12.26
N ASP A 144 16.59 -23.36 -11.11
CA ASP A 144 16.57 -22.50 -9.92
C ASP A 144 17.68 -21.46 -10.09
N LEU A 145 17.28 -20.21 -10.22
CA LEU A 145 18.22 -19.11 -10.09
C LEU A 145 18.60 -19.06 -8.60
N GLU A 146 19.86 -19.25 -8.30
CA GLU A 146 20.42 -19.11 -6.96
C GLU A 146 20.25 -17.65 -6.47
N THR A 147 18.98 -17.24 -6.38
CA THR A 147 18.61 -15.89 -5.94
C THR A 147 18.90 -15.66 -4.45
N GLU A 148 19.37 -16.69 -3.75
CA GLU A 148 19.86 -16.60 -2.37
C GLU A 148 21.11 -15.73 -2.28
N HIS A 149 21.93 -15.72 -3.32
CA HIS A 149 23.09 -14.82 -3.44
C HIS A 149 22.72 -13.40 -3.90
N ILE A 150 21.47 -13.15 -4.29
CA ILE A 150 21.02 -11.81 -4.63
C ILE A 150 20.45 -11.16 -3.37
N GLU A 151 21.18 -10.24 -2.80
CA GLU A 151 20.71 -9.49 -1.63
C GLU A 151 19.41 -8.75 -1.96
N ARG A 152 18.35 -9.12 -1.23
CA ARG A 152 17.09 -8.42 -1.29
C ARG A 152 17.14 -7.19 -0.38
N PRO A 153 16.60 -6.05 -0.83
CA PRO A 153 16.54 -4.89 0.05
C PRO A 153 15.77 -5.25 1.33
N ARG A 154 16.33 -4.85 2.46
CA ARG A 154 15.68 -5.04 3.77
C ARG A 154 14.34 -4.34 3.76
N LYS A 155 13.30 -5.03 4.18
CA LYS A 155 11.98 -4.43 4.35
C LYS A 155 12.04 -3.43 5.50
N ALA A 156 11.86 -2.16 5.20
CA ALA A 156 11.62 -1.20 6.26
C ALA A 156 10.31 -1.57 6.98
N HIS A 157 10.36 -1.78 8.29
CA HIS A 157 9.18 -1.95 9.12
C HIS A 157 8.49 -0.59 9.28
N THR A 158 7.64 -0.25 8.33
CA THR A 158 6.82 0.95 8.45
C THR A 158 5.54 0.62 9.21
N LEU A 159 5.28 1.37 10.26
CA LEU A 159 4.01 1.25 11.00
C LEU A 159 2.81 1.59 10.08
N PRO A 160 1.68 0.92 10.27
CA PRO A 160 0.46 1.25 9.55
C PRO A 160 0.07 2.71 9.77
N LYS A 161 -0.28 3.38 8.68
CA LYS A 161 -0.81 4.74 8.76
C LYS A 161 -2.30 4.66 9.14
N VAL A 162 -2.65 5.22 10.28
CA VAL A 162 -3.98 5.22 10.87
C VAL A 162 -4.53 6.64 10.85
N MET A 163 -5.74 6.81 10.38
CA MET A 163 -6.49 8.06 10.47
C MET A 163 -7.16 8.12 11.84
N SER A 164 -7.06 9.22 12.54
CA SER A 164 -7.80 9.46 13.78
C SER A 164 -9.31 9.53 13.51
N LYS A 165 -10.13 9.32 14.55
CA LYS A 165 -11.60 9.43 14.43
C LYS A 165 -12.02 10.81 13.90
N LYS A 166 -11.32 11.88 14.30
CA LYS A 166 -11.55 13.25 13.80
C LYS A 166 -11.20 13.39 12.34
N GLU A 167 -10.04 12.87 11.89
CA GLU A 167 -9.67 12.89 10.48
C GLU A 167 -10.65 12.10 9.60
N LEU A 168 -11.12 10.95 10.10
CA LEU A 168 -12.15 10.16 9.40
C LEU A 168 -13.46 10.93 9.27
N GLN A 169 -13.91 11.59 10.35
CA GLN A 169 -15.12 12.40 10.31
C GLN A 169 -14.99 13.51 9.29
N THR A 170 -13.92 14.28 9.33
CA THR A 170 -13.64 15.35 8.34
C THR A 170 -13.55 14.79 6.92
N PHE A 171 -12.93 13.62 6.73
CA PHE A 171 -12.86 12.95 5.44
C PHE A 171 -14.26 12.60 4.91
N PHE A 172 -15.11 11.96 5.72
CA PHE A 172 -16.47 11.57 5.29
C PHE A 172 -17.37 12.77 5.00
N GLU A 173 -17.29 13.86 5.76
CA GLU A 173 -18.04 15.11 5.56
C GLU A 173 -17.69 15.79 4.22
N ASN A 174 -16.47 15.60 3.74
CA ASN A 174 -16.02 16.19 2.46
C ASN A 174 -16.34 15.32 1.22
N ILE A 175 -17.01 14.18 1.38
CA ILE A 175 -17.47 13.35 0.26
C ILE A 175 -18.90 13.78 -0.13
N LYS A 176 -19.03 14.42 -1.30
CA LYS A 176 -20.34 14.91 -1.75
C LYS A 176 -21.26 13.82 -2.35
N ASN A 177 -20.68 12.77 -2.90
CA ASN A 177 -21.42 11.74 -3.62
C ASN A 177 -21.74 10.56 -2.70
N ALA A 178 -23.02 10.28 -2.47
CA ALA A 178 -23.48 9.24 -1.56
C ALA A 178 -22.96 7.82 -1.93
N LYS A 179 -22.77 7.52 -3.23
CA LYS A 179 -22.16 6.26 -3.68
C LYS A 179 -20.72 6.13 -3.18
N HIS A 180 -19.93 7.19 -3.28
CA HIS A 180 -18.55 7.19 -2.81
C HIS A 180 -18.47 7.15 -1.28
N THR A 181 -19.36 7.88 -0.60
CA THR A 181 -19.49 7.80 0.88
C THR A 181 -19.76 6.37 1.29
N MET A 182 -20.76 5.73 0.67
CA MET A 182 -21.12 4.32 0.96
C MET A 182 -19.93 3.37 0.74
N ALA A 183 -19.16 3.57 -0.33
CA ALA A 183 -17.99 2.76 -0.64
C ALA A 183 -16.93 2.85 0.48
N PHE A 184 -16.54 4.05 0.89
CA PHE A 184 -15.48 4.22 1.91
C PHE A 184 -15.99 3.91 3.32
N GLU A 185 -17.23 4.23 3.64
CA GLU A 185 -17.85 3.82 4.90
C GLU A 185 -17.87 2.30 5.05
N THR A 186 -18.16 1.57 3.97
CA THR A 186 -18.14 0.09 3.97
C THR A 186 -16.73 -0.45 4.19
N ILE A 187 -15.72 0.15 3.55
CA ILE A 187 -14.32 -0.23 3.81
C ILE A 187 -13.96 -0.03 5.29
N TYR A 188 -14.33 1.11 5.86
CA TYR A 188 -14.03 1.41 7.25
C TYR A 188 -14.86 0.56 8.22
N ALA A 189 -16.16 0.40 8.00
CA ALA A 189 -17.05 -0.33 8.90
C ALA A 189 -16.71 -1.82 9.04
N TYR A 190 -16.15 -2.41 7.98
CA TYR A 190 -15.87 -3.86 7.91
C TYR A 190 -14.40 -4.21 7.67
N GLY A 191 -13.53 -3.22 7.66
CA GLY A 191 -12.11 -3.41 7.39
C GLY A 191 -11.83 -4.08 6.04
N LEU A 192 -12.64 -3.82 5.01
CA LEU A 192 -12.50 -4.45 3.71
C LEU A 192 -11.21 -4.04 2.99
N ARG A 193 -10.62 -4.96 2.24
CA ARG A 193 -9.62 -4.59 1.23
C ARG A 193 -10.32 -3.90 0.06
N ARG A 194 -9.64 -2.98 -0.63
CA ARG A 194 -10.22 -2.33 -1.83
C ARG A 194 -10.78 -3.35 -2.82
N GLY A 195 -10.06 -4.43 -3.10
CA GLY A 195 -10.52 -5.48 -4.01
C GLY A 195 -11.73 -6.26 -3.49
N GLU A 196 -11.89 -6.41 -2.17
CA GLU A 196 -13.05 -7.04 -1.55
C GLU A 196 -14.30 -6.17 -1.73
N LEU A 197 -14.18 -4.85 -1.54
CA LEU A 197 -15.27 -3.92 -1.82
C LEU A 197 -15.68 -3.95 -3.30
N LEU A 198 -14.72 -3.92 -4.23
CA LEU A 198 -14.99 -3.93 -5.66
C LEU A 198 -15.69 -5.22 -6.14
N ASN A 199 -15.47 -6.32 -5.44
CA ASN A 199 -16.10 -7.60 -5.73
C ASN A 199 -17.34 -7.89 -4.87
N LEU A 200 -17.72 -6.96 -3.99
CA LEU A 200 -18.88 -7.12 -3.13
C LEU A 200 -20.15 -7.03 -3.98
N LYS A 201 -20.98 -8.05 -3.93
CA LYS A 201 -22.26 -8.13 -4.63
C LYS A 201 -23.43 -7.95 -3.66
N LEU A 202 -24.61 -7.63 -4.20
CA LEU A 202 -25.82 -7.45 -3.39
C LEU A 202 -26.21 -8.73 -2.64
N ASN A 203 -26.07 -9.90 -3.28
CA ASN A 203 -26.37 -11.19 -2.66
C ASN A 203 -25.39 -11.63 -1.56
N HIS A 204 -24.31 -10.87 -1.34
CA HIS A 204 -23.41 -11.07 -0.21
C HIS A 204 -23.91 -10.40 1.08
N ILE A 205 -25.00 -9.61 1.00
CA ILE A 205 -25.60 -8.88 2.12
C ILE A 205 -26.87 -9.63 2.53
N ASP A 206 -26.77 -10.50 3.53
CA ASP A 206 -27.93 -11.21 4.08
C ASP A 206 -28.54 -10.40 5.22
N THR A 207 -29.57 -9.62 4.88
CA THR A 207 -30.27 -8.77 5.86
C THR A 207 -31.13 -9.59 6.82
N LYS A 208 -31.55 -10.82 6.44
CA LYS A 208 -32.36 -11.69 7.30
C LYS A 208 -31.50 -12.28 8.42
N ARG A 209 -30.28 -12.73 8.08
CA ARG A 209 -29.33 -13.26 9.06
C ARG A 209 -28.47 -12.17 9.69
N GLY A 210 -28.53 -10.93 9.20
CA GLY A 210 -27.70 -9.84 9.67
C GLY A 210 -26.22 -10.02 9.39
N MET A 211 -25.86 -10.66 8.26
CA MET A 211 -24.48 -11.02 7.92
C MET A 211 -24.04 -10.49 6.56
N LEU A 212 -22.83 -9.98 6.50
CA LEU A 212 -22.11 -9.58 5.29
C LEU A 212 -21.05 -10.63 4.95
N SER A 213 -21.17 -11.29 3.80
CA SER A 213 -20.22 -12.29 3.35
C SER A 213 -19.15 -11.68 2.44
N VAL A 214 -17.88 -11.85 2.80
CA VAL A 214 -16.74 -11.44 1.98
C VAL A 214 -16.18 -12.67 1.30
N ILE A 215 -16.54 -12.86 0.03
CA ILE A 215 -16.21 -14.04 -0.78
C ILE A 215 -15.03 -13.73 -1.70
N ASN A 216 -14.25 -14.76 -2.05
CA ASN A 216 -13.06 -14.66 -2.91
C ASN A 216 -11.99 -13.67 -2.39
N ALA A 217 -11.86 -13.57 -1.07
CA ALA A 217 -10.81 -12.80 -0.44
C ALA A 217 -9.42 -13.30 -0.88
N LYS A 218 -8.42 -12.41 -0.87
CA LYS A 218 -7.03 -12.77 -1.18
C LYS A 218 -6.59 -13.96 -0.33
N GLY A 219 -6.31 -15.11 -0.99
CA GLY A 219 -5.93 -16.37 -0.33
C GLY A 219 -7.10 -17.34 -0.10
N LYS A 220 -8.29 -17.13 -0.70
CA LYS A 220 -9.45 -18.01 -0.68
C LYS A 220 -10.02 -18.33 0.71
N LYS A 221 -9.86 -17.45 1.69
CA LYS A 221 -10.53 -17.57 2.99
C LYS A 221 -11.70 -16.59 3.01
N ASP A 222 -12.89 -17.12 2.80
CA ASP A 222 -14.13 -16.37 2.92
C ASP A 222 -14.40 -16.09 4.40
N ARG A 223 -15.11 -15.01 4.70
CA ARG A 223 -15.52 -14.67 6.05
C ARG A 223 -16.88 -13.99 6.06
N SER A 224 -17.60 -14.16 7.14
CA SER A 224 -18.88 -13.50 7.38
C SER A 224 -18.74 -12.51 8.53
N LEU A 225 -19.31 -11.32 8.38
CA LEU A 225 -19.20 -10.19 9.28
C LEU A 225 -20.59 -9.77 9.73
N PRO A 226 -20.83 -9.50 11.03
CA PRO A 226 -22.13 -9.05 11.51
C PRO A 226 -22.45 -7.65 10.97
N ILE A 227 -23.67 -7.45 10.49
CA ILE A 227 -24.11 -6.19 9.90
C ILE A 227 -24.44 -5.18 11.02
N SER A 228 -23.80 -4.02 10.99
CA SER A 228 -24.15 -2.88 11.84
C SER A 228 -25.51 -2.30 11.46
N LYS A 229 -26.38 -2.06 12.46
CA LYS A 229 -27.71 -1.45 12.26
C LYS A 229 -27.60 -0.10 11.53
N ARG A 230 -26.70 0.78 11.98
CA ARG A 230 -26.46 2.09 11.36
C ARG A 230 -26.01 1.98 9.89
N TRP A 231 -25.15 1.01 9.59
CA TRP A 231 -24.71 0.78 8.20
C TRP A 231 -25.86 0.27 7.34
N LEU A 232 -26.71 -0.63 7.87
CA LEU A 232 -27.84 -1.18 7.15
C LEU A 232 -28.86 -0.11 6.76
N GLU A 233 -29.13 0.86 7.64
CA GLU A 233 -30.00 2.01 7.32
C GLU A 233 -29.46 2.83 6.15
N LYS A 234 -28.15 3.11 6.16
CA LYS A 234 -27.49 3.82 5.05
C LYS A 234 -27.52 3.00 3.76
N VAL A 235 -27.36 1.68 3.84
CA VAL A 235 -27.48 0.79 2.67
C VAL A 235 -28.87 0.83 2.08
N LYS A 236 -29.92 0.82 2.89
CA LYS A 236 -31.30 0.94 2.41
C LYS A 236 -31.51 2.26 1.66
N ALA A 237 -31.09 3.39 2.24
CA ALA A 237 -31.16 4.71 1.58
C ALA A 237 -30.36 4.74 0.27
N TYR A 238 -29.15 4.19 0.27
CA TYR A 238 -28.32 4.06 -0.92
C TYR A 238 -28.98 3.21 -2.00
N TYR A 239 -29.55 2.06 -1.62
CA TYR A 239 -30.23 1.16 -2.56
C TYR A 239 -31.45 1.84 -3.21
N HIS A 240 -32.26 2.55 -2.45
CA HIS A 240 -33.40 3.31 -3.01
C HIS A 240 -32.96 4.37 -4.01
N MET A 241 -31.82 5.04 -3.75
CA MET A 241 -31.33 6.12 -4.61
C MET A 241 -30.66 5.62 -5.90
N TYR A 242 -29.84 4.57 -5.82
CA TYR A 242 -28.99 4.13 -6.94
C TYR A 242 -29.43 2.84 -7.60
N LYS A 243 -30.26 2.03 -6.96
CA LYS A 243 -30.81 0.74 -7.45
C LYS A 243 -29.77 -0.12 -8.16
N PRO A 244 -28.62 -0.45 -7.50
CA PRO A 244 -27.61 -1.30 -8.11
C PRO A 244 -28.19 -2.69 -8.44
N GLU A 245 -27.70 -3.30 -9.54
CA GLU A 245 -28.23 -4.57 -10.06
C GLU A 245 -27.42 -5.78 -9.57
N THR A 246 -26.12 -5.70 -9.59
CA THR A 246 -25.24 -6.85 -9.32
C THR A 246 -24.22 -6.53 -8.22
N TYR A 247 -23.40 -5.51 -8.42
CA TYR A 247 -22.37 -5.14 -7.47
C TYR A 247 -22.91 -4.12 -6.46
N PHE A 248 -22.44 -4.24 -5.23
CA PHE A 248 -22.85 -3.31 -4.18
C PHE A 248 -22.53 -1.86 -4.53
N ILE A 249 -21.35 -1.60 -5.09
CA ILE A 249 -20.97 -0.28 -5.61
C ILE A 249 -20.73 -0.41 -7.11
N GLU A 250 -21.70 -0.03 -7.90
CA GLU A 250 -21.61 -0.01 -9.35
C GLU A 250 -20.96 1.27 -9.87
N GLY A 251 -20.26 1.14 -10.98
CA GLY A 251 -19.61 2.24 -11.69
C GLY A 251 -20.58 3.05 -12.56
N GLN A 252 -20.08 3.46 -13.71
CA GLN A 252 -20.85 4.19 -14.71
C GLN A 252 -21.86 3.28 -15.44
N TYR A 253 -21.52 2.01 -15.61
CA TYR A 253 -22.36 1.04 -16.32
C TYR A 253 -23.06 0.12 -15.30
N PRO A 254 -24.38 -0.08 -15.42
CA PRO A 254 -25.13 -1.03 -14.60
C PRO A 254 -24.51 -2.43 -14.64
N GLY A 255 -24.62 -3.16 -13.56
CA GLY A 255 -24.06 -4.51 -13.46
C GLY A 255 -22.52 -4.59 -13.44
N LYS A 256 -21.80 -3.48 -13.48
CA LYS A 256 -20.32 -3.44 -13.41
C LYS A 256 -19.84 -2.66 -12.19
N SER A 257 -18.92 -3.24 -11.47
CA SER A 257 -18.29 -2.61 -10.31
C SER A 257 -17.60 -1.28 -10.67
N ILE A 258 -17.52 -0.37 -9.72
CA ILE A 258 -16.74 0.87 -9.85
C ILE A 258 -15.27 0.53 -10.13
N ALA A 259 -14.64 1.31 -11.02
CA ALA A 259 -13.23 1.11 -11.33
C ALA A 259 -12.31 1.46 -10.12
N ALA A 260 -11.30 0.61 -9.90
CA ALA A 260 -10.34 0.81 -8.82
C ALA A 260 -9.62 2.17 -8.91
N ALA A 261 -9.33 2.63 -10.14
CA ALA A 261 -8.69 3.94 -10.39
C ALA A 261 -9.62 5.10 -10.01
N SER A 262 -10.91 5.00 -10.35
CA SER A 262 -11.91 6.02 -9.98
C SER A 262 -12.04 6.15 -8.46
N LEU A 263 -12.12 5.02 -7.75
CA LEU A 263 -12.20 5.01 -6.30
C LEU A 263 -10.94 5.63 -5.66
N GLN A 264 -9.76 5.32 -6.22
CA GLN A 264 -8.48 5.89 -5.77
C GLN A 264 -8.46 7.42 -5.98
N GLN A 265 -8.86 7.89 -7.15
CA GLN A 265 -8.90 9.32 -7.47
C GLN A 265 -9.86 10.09 -6.55
N VAL A 266 -11.03 9.52 -6.27
CA VAL A 266 -11.99 10.12 -5.33
C VAL A 266 -11.40 10.22 -3.93
N PHE A 267 -10.72 9.17 -3.45
CA PHE A 267 -10.07 9.17 -2.15
C PHE A 267 -9.03 10.29 -2.05
N GLU A 268 -8.13 10.39 -3.03
CA GLU A 268 -7.08 11.42 -3.07
C GLU A 268 -7.65 12.84 -3.14
N ASN A 269 -8.67 13.05 -3.97
CA ASN A 269 -9.36 14.34 -4.08
C ASN A 269 -10.05 14.71 -2.76
N THR A 270 -10.63 13.73 -2.05
CA THR A 270 -11.27 13.96 -0.75
C THR A 270 -10.26 14.32 0.32
N LEU A 271 -9.10 13.67 0.37
CA LEU A 271 -8.02 14.04 1.29
C LEU A 271 -7.58 15.50 1.09
N LYS A 272 -7.40 15.92 -0.17
CA LYS A 272 -7.06 17.31 -0.50
C LYS A 272 -8.15 18.28 -0.03
N LYS A 273 -9.42 17.98 -0.27
CA LYS A 273 -10.56 18.84 0.17
C LYS A 273 -10.67 18.91 1.69
N SER A 274 -10.30 17.84 2.38
CA SER A 274 -10.30 17.76 3.83
C SER A 274 -9.08 18.42 4.48
N ASN A 275 -8.17 19.02 3.70
CA ASN A 275 -6.88 19.55 4.16
C ASN A 275 -6.03 18.52 4.93
N ILE A 276 -6.19 17.24 4.62
CA ILE A 276 -5.41 16.15 5.22
C ILE A 276 -4.13 15.97 4.40
N THR A 277 -3.01 16.44 4.93
CA THR A 277 -1.70 16.43 4.25
C THR A 277 -0.95 15.11 4.38
N LYS A 278 -1.32 14.27 5.35
CA LYS A 278 -0.69 12.96 5.56
C LYS A 278 -0.91 12.06 4.34
N PRO A 279 0.12 11.32 3.90
CA PRO A 279 0.03 10.47 2.70
C PRO A 279 -0.74 9.18 2.98
N TYR A 280 -2.04 9.30 3.19
CA TYR A 280 -2.95 8.18 3.37
C TYR A 280 -3.31 7.53 2.04
N THR A 281 -3.67 6.26 2.11
CA THR A 281 -4.22 5.45 1.00
C THR A 281 -5.56 4.86 1.42
N ILE A 282 -6.34 4.35 0.48
CA ILE A 282 -7.61 3.65 0.81
C ILE A 282 -7.38 2.54 1.84
N HIS A 283 -6.21 1.90 1.84
CA HIS A 283 -5.90 0.85 2.80
C HIS A 283 -5.79 1.36 4.25
N CYS A 284 -5.52 2.66 4.42
CA CYS A 284 -5.50 3.28 5.75
C CYS A 284 -6.88 3.22 6.44
N LEU A 285 -7.99 3.22 5.70
CA LEU A 285 -9.33 3.04 6.27
C LEU A 285 -9.44 1.67 6.98
N ARG A 286 -8.91 0.63 6.38
CA ARG A 286 -8.84 -0.70 6.98
C ARG A 286 -7.89 -0.75 8.18
N HIS A 287 -6.76 -0.07 8.10
CA HIS A 287 -5.84 0.06 9.23
C HIS A 287 -6.50 0.79 10.41
N SER A 288 -7.22 1.90 10.10
CA SER A 288 -7.97 2.65 11.11
C SER A 288 -9.07 1.82 11.76
N PHE A 289 -9.81 1.02 10.98
CA PHE A 289 -10.79 0.07 11.55
C PHE A 289 -10.14 -0.88 12.55
N ALA A 290 -9.04 -1.53 12.18
CA ALA A 290 -8.36 -2.49 13.02
C ALA A 290 -7.81 -1.85 14.31
N THR A 291 -7.15 -0.68 14.17
CA THR A 291 -6.59 0.04 15.33
C THR A 291 -7.69 0.55 16.24
N HIS A 292 -8.78 1.12 15.71
CA HIS A 292 -9.89 1.62 16.53
C HIS A 292 -10.65 0.50 17.24
N LEU A 293 -10.74 -0.71 16.67
CA LEU A 293 -11.26 -1.88 17.38
C LEU A 293 -10.34 -2.29 18.53
N LEU A 294 -9.04 -2.31 18.29
CA LEU A 294 -8.06 -2.64 19.34
C LEU A 294 -8.12 -1.61 20.48
N GLU A 295 -8.19 -0.31 20.16
CA GLU A 295 -8.34 0.78 21.12
C GLU A 295 -9.65 0.72 21.91
N SER A 296 -10.70 0.13 21.34
CA SER A 296 -11.96 -0.12 22.04
C SER A 296 -11.97 -1.40 22.86
N GLY A 297 -10.82 -2.08 23.02
CA GLY A 297 -10.68 -3.29 23.84
C GLY A 297 -11.03 -4.60 23.14
N THR A 298 -11.23 -4.59 21.79
CA THR A 298 -11.50 -5.82 21.05
C THR A 298 -10.24 -6.70 21.01
N ASP A 299 -10.38 -7.98 21.39
CA ASP A 299 -9.28 -8.93 21.34
C ASP A 299 -8.70 -9.08 19.92
N LEU A 300 -7.37 -9.20 19.84
CA LEU A 300 -6.63 -9.27 18.60
C LEU A 300 -7.02 -10.45 17.71
N ARG A 301 -7.47 -11.56 18.29
CA ARG A 301 -7.96 -12.75 17.57
C ARG A 301 -9.23 -12.44 16.80
N TYR A 302 -10.19 -11.73 17.41
CA TYR A 302 -11.40 -11.31 16.71
C TYR A 302 -11.09 -10.31 15.60
N ILE A 303 -10.16 -9.37 15.83
CA ILE A 303 -9.70 -8.45 14.78
C ILE A 303 -9.06 -9.24 13.63
N GLN A 304 -8.26 -10.27 13.92
CA GLN A 304 -7.66 -11.15 12.92
C GLN A 304 -8.74 -11.85 12.06
N GLU A 305 -9.80 -12.38 12.68
CA GLU A 305 -10.90 -13.03 11.99
C GLU A 305 -11.70 -12.05 11.14
N LEU A 306 -12.10 -10.90 11.72
CA LEU A 306 -12.82 -9.85 11.00
C LEU A 306 -12.05 -9.36 9.77
N LEU A 307 -10.73 -9.23 9.86
CA LEU A 307 -9.87 -8.84 8.75
C LEU A 307 -9.58 -10.00 7.78
N GLY A 308 -9.76 -11.25 8.17
CA GLY A 308 -9.38 -12.43 7.38
C GLY A 308 -7.86 -12.51 7.14
N HIS A 309 -7.06 -12.29 8.19
CA HIS A 309 -5.62 -12.48 8.14
C HIS A 309 -5.26 -13.95 8.39
N LYS A 310 -4.42 -14.53 7.52
CA LYS A 310 -3.95 -15.91 7.68
C LYS A 310 -2.95 -16.08 8.82
N SER A 311 -2.20 -15.03 9.15
CA SER A 311 -1.16 -15.04 10.17
C SER A 311 -1.40 -13.94 11.18
N SER A 312 -1.24 -14.23 12.47
CA SER A 312 -1.30 -13.28 13.57
C SER A 312 -0.30 -12.14 13.40
N LYS A 313 0.90 -12.43 12.88
CA LYS A 313 1.93 -11.42 12.58
C LYS A 313 1.41 -10.25 11.74
N THR A 314 0.41 -10.49 10.86
CA THR A 314 -0.20 -9.42 10.06
C THR A 314 -1.13 -8.53 10.89
N THR A 315 -1.65 -9.02 12.01
CA THR A 315 -2.54 -8.27 12.91
C THR A 315 -1.75 -7.63 14.05
N GLU A 316 -0.69 -8.26 14.50
CA GLU A 316 0.22 -7.76 15.54
C GLU A 316 0.80 -6.38 15.22
N ILE A 317 0.89 -6.00 13.93
CA ILE A 317 1.35 -4.66 13.54
C ILE A 317 0.48 -3.53 14.14
N TYR A 318 -0.77 -3.80 14.49
CA TYR A 318 -1.67 -2.81 15.09
C TYR A 318 -1.38 -2.58 16.56
N THR A 319 -0.79 -3.53 17.29
CA THR A 319 -0.40 -3.36 18.69
C THR A 319 0.69 -2.31 18.86
N HIS A 320 1.54 -2.14 17.84
CA HIS A 320 2.60 -1.12 17.85
C HIS A 320 2.10 0.31 17.55
N VAL A 321 0.86 0.46 17.11
CA VAL A 321 0.26 1.76 16.74
C VAL A 321 -0.69 2.26 17.82
N SER A 322 -1.25 1.35 18.62
CA SER A 322 -2.21 1.66 19.68
C SER A 322 -1.49 2.09 20.96
N ASN A 323 -1.18 3.39 21.06
CA ASN A 323 -0.63 3.97 22.30
C ASN A 323 -1.69 4.10 23.42
N GLU A 324 -2.99 4.12 23.09
CA GLU A 324 -4.06 4.24 24.07
C GLU A 324 -4.24 2.95 24.90
N SER A 325 -4.00 1.79 24.28
CA SER A 325 -4.07 0.52 25.02
C SER A 325 -3.05 0.44 26.15
N LEU A 326 -1.87 1.03 25.96
CA LEU A 326 -0.84 1.09 27.01
C LEU A 326 -1.21 2.09 28.13
N LYS A 327 -1.87 3.20 27.78
CA LYS A 327 -2.30 4.21 28.76
C LYS A 327 -3.44 3.72 29.66
N ASN A 328 -4.24 2.78 29.15
CA ASN A 328 -5.39 2.21 29.87
C ASN A 328 -5.03 0.96 30.69
N ILE A 329 -3.76 0.54 30.69
CA ILE A 329 -3.28 -0.52 31.58
C ILE A 329 -3.22 0.05 32.99
N LYS A 330 -4.14 -0.38 33.86
CA LYS A 330 -4.10 -0.05 35.26
C LYS A 330 -2.85 -0.70 35.87
N ASN A 331 -2.04 0.09 36.55
CA ASN A 331 -0.86 -0.44 37.22
C ASN A 331 -1.34 -1.34 38.39
N PRO A 332 -0.91 -2.61 38.49
CA PRO A 332 -1.26 -3.47 39.59
C PRO A 332 -0.94 -2.89 40.99
N PHE A 333 0.03 -1.97 41.03
CA PHE A 333 0.41 -1.26 42.23
C PHE A 333 -0.71 -0.31 42.75
N ASP A 334 -1.55 0.22 41.83
CA ASP A 334 -2.66 1.11 42.19
C ASP A 334 -3.79 0.39 42.93
N ASP A 335 -3.78 -0.95 42.94
CA ASP A 335 -4.76 -1.80 43.65
C ASP A 335 -4.24 -2.31 44.99
N LEU A 336 -3.04 -1.93 45.39
CA LEU A 336 -2.48 -2.31 46.70
C LEU A 336 -2.90 -1.30 47.77
N GLU A 337 -3.62 -1.74 48.74
CA GLU A 337 -3.87 -1.01 50.01
C GLU A 337 -2.64 -1.13 50.90
N ILE A 338 -1.65 -0.25 50.73
CA ILE A 338 -0.42 -0.17 51.55
C ILE A 338 -0.50 1.05 52.44
#